data_85b89805afaa4e20cac6d46f87df99c2
#
_entry.id   85b89805afaa4e20cac6d46f87df99c2
#
_cell.length_a   1.000
_cell.length_b   1.000
_cell.length_c   1.000
_cell.angle_alpha   90.00
_cell.angle_beta   90.00
_cell.angle_gamma   90.00
#
_symmetry.space_group_name_H-M   'P 1'
#
loop_
_entity.id
_entity.type
_entity.pdbx_description
1 polymer ?
#
loop_
_entity_poly.entity_id
_entity_poly.type
_entity_poly.pdbx_seq_one_letter_code
_entity_poly.pdbx_strand_id
1 'polypeptide(L)'
;MEKKLERKYGLFTAICMVVGTVIGSGVFFKAQNVLQATEGNMVLGIAAWVITGLLLIICSTMFSVMATKYEKVNGVVDYAEATCGTTYGYYLAWFMTNIYYPAMTGVLAWVTARYLGVMFGWSLVSAEVMTLASLFLIGTYALNAFSPKLAGKLQVSATVIKLIPIILMAIVGTIAGSSNGTLPANFAGAMDALSGGKAMSNLFGAVVATVFAYEGWVVATSINAELKNPKRNLPIALVVGALVVVAAYVLYFVGCAGGATVTELQDPNLGAPNAFQNVFGKTGGLILNVCIVISCLGTLNGLMVASTRGMYSIAARNQGPTPKVFAQIDETTNMSTNSSIWGLLVCCLWMVYFYGANLSSGWFGLFNFDSSELPIVTIYAMYIPMFIMWMVKEKDMGFGKRFVLPVIAIIACLFMVFAAVYAHGITPYQNAQADGKFSFPVAFYLVIYAVIMAAGAFFYKKNKNNIEA
;
A
#
# COMPACT_ATOMS: atom_id res chain seq x y z
N MET A 1 -35.40 13.57 -1.20
CA MET A 1 -34.99 12.39 -1.99
C MET A 1 -33.46 12.36 -2.01
N GLU A 2 -32.85 11.37 -1.36
CA GLU A 2 -31.40 11.18 -1.49
C GLU A 2 -31.08 10.90 -2.98
N LYS A 3 -30.27 11.74 -3.61
CA LYS A 3 -29.76 11.52 -4.96
C LYS A 3 -28.89 10.25 -4.92
N LYS A 4 -29.40 9.13 -5.41
CA LYS A 4 -28.57 7.92 -5.61
C LYS A 4 -27.55 8.21 -6.72
N LEU A 5 -26.33 7.73 -6.52
CA LEU A 5 -25.27 7.80 -7.52
C LEU A 5 -25.68 7.06 -8.79
N GLU A 6 -25.41 7.63 -9.94
CA GLU A 6 -25.78 7.10 -11.25
C GLU A 6 -24.84 5.94 -11.63
N ARG A 7 -25.40 4.80 -12.03
CA ARG A 7 -24.65 3.59 -12.45
C ARG A 7 -24.12 3.76 -13.87
N LYS A 8 -22.95 4.34 -14.03
CA LYS A 8 -22.36 4.73 -15.33
C LYS A 8 -21.23 3.83 -15.83
N TYR A 9 -20.48 3.16 -14.92
CA TYR A 9 -19.28 2.40 -15.29
C TYR A 9 -19.59 0.96 -15.72
N GLY A 10 -19.01 0.51 -16.86
CA GLY A 10 -19.05 -0.86 -17.32
C GLY A 10 -17.92 -1.73 -16.75
N LEU A 11 -17.90 -3.02 -17.09
CA LEU A 11 -16.90 -3.99 -16.62
C LEU A 11 -15.46 -3.58 -16.99
N PHE A 12 -15.22 -3.19 -18.25
CA PHE A 12 -13.88 -2.78 -18.69
C PHE A 12 -13.35 -1.59 -17.90
N THR A 13 -14.18 -0.56 -17.70
CA THR A 13 -13.82 0.60 -16.87
C THR A 13 -13.51 0.19 -15.44
N ALA A 14 -14.28 -0.73 -14.88
CA ALA A 14 -14.03 -1.23 -13.53
C ALA A 14 -12.69 -1.97 -13.44
N ILE A 15 -12.33 -2.82 -14.40
CA ILE A 15 -11.01 -3.47 -14.47
C ILE A 15 -9.90 -2.43 -14.53
N CYS A 16 -10.02 -1.42 -15.42
CA CYS A 16 -9.05 -0.35 -15.52
C CYS A 16 -8.91 0.45 -14.23
N MET A 17 -10.00 0.66 -13.50
CA MET A 17 -9.97 1.34 -12.20
C MET A 17 -9.24 0.50 -11.14
N VAL A 18 -9.49 -0.82 -11.08
CA VAL A 18 -8.75 -1.73 -10.18
C VAL A 18 -7.26 -1.69 -10.50
N VAL A 19 -6.89 -1.91 -11.75
CA VAL A 19 -5.48 -1.86 -12.20
C VAL A 19 -4.87 -0.49 -11.89
N GLY A 20 -5.61 0.58 -12.17
CA GLY A 20 -5.17 1.94 -11.94
C GLY A 20 -5.01 2.33 -10.47
N THR A 21 -5.77 1.75 -9.55
CA THR A 21 -5.63 2.01 -8.11
C THR A 21 -4.52 1.19 -7.46
N VAL A 22 -4.32 -0.05 -7.89
CA VAL A 22 -3.28 -0.93 -7.33
C VAL A 22 -1.91 -0.62 -7.92
N ILE A 23 -1.79 -0.51 -9.25
CA ILE A 23 -0.51 -0.12 -9.85
C ILE A 23 -0.19 1.31 -9.41
N GLY A 24 0.79 1.42 -8.54
CA GLY A 24 1.29 2.69 -8.00
C GLY A 24 2.81 2.77 -8.14
N SER A 25 3.43 3.47 -7.20
CA SER A 25 4.89 3.58 -7.08
C SER A 25 5.54 2.33 -6.52
N GLY A 26 4.77 1.47 -5.82
CA GLY A 26 5.30 0.36 -5.04
C GLY A 26 6.15 -0.61 -5.86
N VAL A 27 5.73 -0.97 -7.07
CA VAL A 27 6.47 -1.91 -7.92
C VAL A 27 7.87 -1.37 -8.29
N PHE A 28 8.02 -0.06 -8.43
CA PHE A 28 9.29 0.54 -8.82
C PHE A 28 10.35 0.47 -7.72
N PHE A 29 9.99 0.78 -6.47
CA PHE A 29 10.96 0.81 -5.39
C PHE A 29 11.02 -0.47 -4.56
N LYS A 30 9.93 -1.23 -4.46
CA LYS A 30 9.90 -2.49 -3.71
C LYS A 30 10.59 -3.65 -4.44
N ALA A 31 10.74 -3.58 -5.77
CA ALA A 31 11.51 -4.58 -6.52
C ALA A 31 12.94 -4.74 -5.97
N GLN A 32 13.59 -3.63 -5.61
CA GLN A 32 14.90 -3.64 -4.97
C GLN A 32 14.85 -4.31 -3.58
N ASN A 33 13.87 -3.94 -2.73
CA ASN A 33 13.72 -4.51 -1.39
C ASN A 33 13.49 -6.03 -1.45
N VAL A 34 12.73 -6.50 -2.45
CA VAL A 34 12.52 -7.93 -2.71
C VAL A 34 13.85 -8.63 -3.00
N LEU A 35 14.68 -8.06 -3.87
CA LEU A 35 15.99 -8.63 -4.18
C LEU A 35 16.94 -8.59 -2.98
N GLN A 36 16.89 -7.55 -2.17
CA GLN A 36 17.65 -7.48 -0.92
C GLN A 36 17.20 -8.57 0.06
N ALA A 37 15.88 -8.74 0.27
CA ALA A 37 15.32 -9.75 1.16
C ALA A 37 15.63 -11.18 0.71
N THR A 38 15.71 -11.41 -0.62
CA THR A 38 16.03 -12.74 -1.19
C THR A 38 17.52 -12.97 -1.41
N GLU A 39 18.39 -12.07 -0.92
CA GLU A 39 19.85 -12.12 -1.18
C GLU A 39 20.16 -12.26 -2.68
N GLY A 40 19.34 -11.60 -3.53
CA GLY A 40 19.47 -11.62 -4.99
C GLY A 40 18.82 -12.83 -5.70
N ASN A 41 18.14 -13.71 -4.98
CA ASN A 41 17.52 -14.87 -5.59
C ASN A 41 16.26 -14.48 -6.39
N MET A 42 16.36 -14.52 -7.72
CA MET A 42 15.28 -14.14 -8.64
C MET A 42 14.05 -15.04 -8.53
N VAL A 43 14.24 -16.35 -8.26
CA VAL A 43 13.11 -17.31 -8.15
C VAL A 43 12.28 -17.01 -6.90
N LEU A 44 12.94 -16.79 -5.75
CA LEU A 44 12.26 -16.36 -4.52
C LEU A 44 11.58 -14.98 -4.69
N GLY A 45 12.24 -14.07 -5.41
CA GLY A 45 11.65 -12.77 -5.72
C GLY A 45 10.35 -12.88 -6.51
N ILE A 46 10.34 -13.67 -7.59
CA ILE A 46 9.13 -13.95 -8.38
C ILE A 46 8.06 -14.65 -7.52
N ALA A 47 8.46 -15.65 -6.74
CA ALA A 47 7.54 -16.34 -5.84
C ALA A 47 6.87 -15.36 -4.85
N ALA A 48 7.60 -14.40 -4.29
CA ALA A 48 7.06 -13.39 -3.41
C ALA A 48 6.00 -12.52 -4.10
N TRP A 49 6.26 -12.03 -5.32
CA TRP A 49 5.28 -11.28 -6.11
C TRP A 49 4.02 -12.09 -6.39
N VAL A 50 4.16 -13.36 -6.78
CA VAL A 50 3.02 -14.24 -7.07
C VAL A 50 2.21 -14.56 -5.81
N ILE A 51 2.88 -14.92 -4.70
CA ILE A 51 2.21 -15.24 -3.43
C ILE A 51 1.40 -14.05 -2.94
N THR A 52 2.00 -12.85 -2.84
CA THR A 52 1.28 -11.65 -2.40
C THR A 52 0.14 -11.30 -3.35
N GLY A 53 0.33 -11.48 -4.66
CA GLY A 53 -0.74 -11.31 -5.64
C GLY A 53 -1.91 -12.28 -5.45
N LEU A 54 -1.65 -13.54 -5.10
CA LEU A 54 -2.69 -14.51 -4.75
C LEU A 54 -3.44 -14.12 -3.48
N LEU A 55 -2.73 -13.63 -2.46
CA LEU A 55 -3.36 -13.11 -1.24
C LEU A 55 -4.27 -11.92 -1.55
N LEU A 56 -3.82 -11.00 -2.42
CA LEU A 56 -4.64 -9.90 -2.92
C LEU A 56 -5.93 -10.42 -3.60
N ILE A 57 -5.83 -11.40 -4.52
CA ILE A 57 -6.96 -11.96 -5.23
C ILE A 57 -7.97 -12.57 -4.25
N ILE A 58 -7.51 -13.33 -3.27
CA ILE A 58 -8.35 -13.96 -2.26
C ILE A 58 -9.10 -12.90 -1.43
N CYS A 59 -8.38 -11.94 -0.85
CA CYS A 59 -8.96 -10.88 -0.03
C CYS A 59 -9.91 -9.99 -0.83
N SER A 60 -9.52 -9.57 -2.04
CA SER A 60 -10.37 -8.74 -2.90
C SER A 60 -11.64 -9.46 -3.33
N THR A 61 -11.58 -10.77 -3.57
CA THR A 61 -12.75 -11.59 -3.85
C THR A 61 -13.71 -11.63 -2.65
N MET A 62 -13.19 -11.80 -1.42
CA MET A 62 -14.01 -11.77 -0.21
C MET A 62 -14.68 -10.40 -0.04
N PHE A 63 -13.94 -9.31 -0.18
CA PHE A 63 -14.51 -7.96 -0.10
C PHE A 63 -15.49 -7.65 -1.22
N SER A 64 -15.33 -8.23 -2.41
CA SER A 64 -16.31 -8.09 -3.49
C SER A 64 -17.65 -8.69 -3.12
N VAL A 65 -17.65 -9.85 -2.45
CA VAL A 65 -18.87 -10.48 -1.94
C VAL A 65 -19.53 -9.60 -0.88
N MET A 66 -18.74 -9.05 0.06
CA MET A 66 -19.24 -8.11 1.07
C MET A 66 -19.83 -6.84 0.43
N ALA A 67 -19.14 -6.27 -0.56
CA ALA A 67 -19.58 -5.07 -1.27
C ALA A 67 -20.91 -5.30 -2.03
N THR A 68 -21.13 -6.49 -2.59
CA THR A 68 -22.39 -6.82 -3.28
C THR A 68 -23.55 -7.06 -2.31
N LYS A 69 -23.26 -7.40 -1.06
CA LYS A 69 -24.27 -7.58 0.00
C LYS A 69 -24.65 -6.26 0.66
N TYR A 70 -23.66 -5.46 1.02
CA TYR A 70 -23.86 -4.27 1.84
C TYR A 70 -24.07 -2.97 1.04
N GLU A 71 -23.78 -2.95 -0.25
CA GLU A 71 -23.95 -1.81 -1.18
C GLU A 71 -23.65 -0.42 -0.58
N LYS A 72 -22.60 -0.31 0.26
CA LYS A 72 -22.19 0.93 0.93
C LYS A 72 -21.04 1.62 0.19
N VAL A 73 -20.85 2.92 0.45
CA VAL A 73 -19.98 3.82 -0.33
C VAL A 73 -18.59 4.00 0.31
N ASN A 74 -18.47 3.80 1.63
CA ASN A 74 -17.26 4.12 2.41
C ASN A 74 -16.27 2.94 2.52
N GLY A 75 -16.44 1.93 1.68
CA GLY A 75 -15.49 0.82 1.58
C GLY A 75 -15.35 0.00 2.87
N VAL A 76 -14.10 -0.29 3.26
CA VAL A 76 -13.78 -1.24 4.33
C VAL A 76 -14.36 -0.85 5.70
N VAL A 77 -14.46 0.43 6.01
CA VAL A 77 -15.04 0.91 7.29
C VAL A 77 -16.52 0.55 7.38
N ASP A 78 -17.27 0.75 6.30
CA ASP A 78 -18.69 0.39 6.26
C ASP A 78 -18.91 -1.12 6.35
N TYR A 79 -18.00 -1.92 5.75
CA TYR A 79 -18.06 -3.38 5.87
C TYR A 79 -17.72 -3.85 7.28
N ALA A 80 -16.79 -3.19 7.95
CA ALA A 80 -16.46 -3.44 9.36
C ALA A 80 -17.66 -3.12 10.28
N GLU A 81 -18.33 -1.99 10.05
CA GLU A 81 -19.57 -1.65 10.80
C GLU A 81 -20.67 -2.68 10.56
N ALA A 82 -20.88 -3.10 9.31
CA ALA A 82 -21.92 -4.05 8.97
C ALA A 82 -21.68 -5.43 9.58
N THR A 83 -20.44 -5.89 9.60
CA THR A 83 -20.06 -7.22 10.11
C THR A 83 -19.85 -7.23 11.62
N CYS A 84 -19.05 -6.31 12.16
CA CYS A 84 -18.58 -6.32 13.55
C CYS A 84 -19.27 -5.26 14.43
N GLY A 85 -20.06 -4.35 13.83
CA GLY A 85 -20.74 -3.27 14.54
C GLY A 85 -19.97 -1.96 14.56
N THR A 86 -20.64 -0.89 14.99
CA THR A 86 -20.16 0.50 14.95
C THR A 86 -18.86 0.72 15.72
N THR A 87 -18.70 0.03 16.86
CA THR A 87 -17.47 0.12 17.66
C THR A 87 -16.25 -0.37 16.89
N TYR A 88 -16.35 -1.51 16.21
CA TYR A 88 -15.25 -2.05 15.42
C TYR A 88 -14.95 -1.18 14.19
N GLY A 89 -15.99 -0.71 13.50
CA GLY A 89 -15.87 0.24 12.40
C GLY A 89 -15.14 1.50 12.82
N TYR A 90 -15.43 2.04 14.01
CA TYR A 90 -14.70 3.18 14.57
C TYR A 90 -13.21 2.88 14.77
N TYR A 91 -12.85 1.75 15.40
CA TYR A 91 -11.44 1.42 15.61
C TYR A 91 -10.68 1.20 14.30
N LEU A 92 -11.31 0.60 13.32
CA LEU A 92 -10.72 0.47 11.99
C LEU A 92 -10.53 1.84 11.34
N ALA A 93 -11.53 2.71 11.37
CA ALA A 93 -11.41 4.08 10.85
C ALA A 93 -10.34 4.88 11.58
N TRP A 94 -10.23 4.75 12.90
CA TRP A 94 -9.21 5.40 13.72
C TRP A 94 -7.79 4.94 13.35
N PHE A 95 -7.59 3.63 13.19
CA PHE A 95 -6.34 3.04 12.72
C PHE A 95 -5.97 3.57 11.33
N MET A 96 -6.89 3.52 10.38
CA MET A 96 -6.64 3.98 9.00
C MET A 96 -6.29 5.47 8.96
N THR A 97 -6.92 6.29 9.80
CA THR A 97 -6.73 7.74 9.84
C THR A 97 -5.41 8.16 10.47
N ASN A 98 -4.95 7.46 11.51
CA ASN A 98 -3.81 7.91 12.31
C ASN A 98 -2.53 7.09 12.08
N ILE A 99 -2.64 5.89 11.50
CA ILE A 99 -1.48 5.02 11.24
C ILE A 99 -1.38 4.70 9.74
N TYR A 100 -2.37 4.01 9.17
CA TYR A 100 -2.26 3.40 7.86
C TYR A 100 -2.04 4.41 6.72
N TYR A 101 -2.99 5.30 6.48
CA TYR A 101 -2.85 6.29 5.41
C TYR A 101 -1.69 7.27 5.63
N PRO A 102 -1.51 7.86 6.82
CA PRO A 102 -0.42 8.82 7.02
C PRO A 102 0.97 8.20 6.91
N ALA A 103 1.19 6.98 7.41
CA ALA A 103 2.47 6.29 7.28
C ALA A 103 2.81 6.06 5.80
N MET A 104 1.87 5.53 5.01
CA MET A 104 2.05 5.34 3.58
C MET A 104 2.28 6.65 2.83
N THR A 105 1.55 7.72 3.18
CA THR A 105 1.68 9.04 2.55
C THR A 105 3.07 9.62 2.82
N GLY A 106 3.57 9.54 4.05
CA GLY A 106 4.91 10.01 4.41
C GLY A 106 6.02 9.26 3.66
N VAL A 107 5.94 7.93 3.63
CA VAL A 107 6.88 7.08 2.86
C VAL A 107 6.87 7.47 1.38
N LEU A 108 5.68 7.66 0.81
CA LEU A 108 5.55 7.92 -0.63
C LEU A 108 6.02 9.31 -1.04
N ALA A 109 5.92 10.30 -0.15
CA ALA A 109 6.51 11.61 -0.36
C ALA A 109 8.04 11.49 -0.52
N TRP A 110 8.69 10.71 0.35
CA TRP A 110 10.12 10.41 0.23
C TRP A 110 10.45 9.60 -1.03
N VAL A 111 9.68 8.56 -1.36
CA VAL A 111 9.89 7.76 -2.57
C VAL A 111 9.85 8.64 -3.83
N THR A 112 8.90 9.58 -3.89
CA THR A 112 8.79 10.54 -5.00
C THR A 112 10.04 11.42 -5.10
N ALA A 113 10.49 11.96 -3.96
CA ALA A 113 11.68 12.79 -3.89
C ALA A 113 12.96 12.01 -4.22
N ARG A 114 13.06 10.76 -3.77
CA ARG A 114 14.16 9.84 -4.09
C ARG A 114 14.36 9.70 -5.59
N TYR A 115 13.32 9.36 -6.34
CA TYR A 115 13.43 9.16 -7.79
C TYR A 115 13.81 10.44 -8.53
N LEU A 116 13.35 11.59 -8.05
CA LEU A 116 13.80 12.86 -8.60
C LEU A 116 15.25 13.18 -8.19
N GLY A 117 15.61 12.93 -6.92
CA GLY A 117 16.96 13.17 -6.38
C GLY A 117 18.04 12.34 -7.09
N VAL A 118 17.75 11.08 -7.43
CA VAL A 118 18.67 10.21 -8.19
C VAL A 118 19.05 10.84 -9.55
N MET A 119 18.14 11.57 -10.19
CA MET A 119 18.42 12.26 -11.46
C MET A 119 19.46 13.39 -11.30
N PHE A 120 19.60 13.94 -10.08
CA PHE A 120 20.59 14.98 -9.73
C PHE A 120 21.80 14.40 -8.99
N GLY A 121 21.89 13.08 -8.81
CA GLY A 121 22.97 12.43 -8.08
C GLY A 121 22.94 12.68 -6.55
N TRP A 122 21.81 13.04 -5.98
CA TRP A 122 21.66 13.27 -4.55
C TRP A 122 21.61 11.97 -3.76
N SER A 123 22.19 11.98 -2.56
CA SER A 123 22.06 10.85 -1.62
C SER A 123 20.62 10.72 -1.14
N LEU A 124 20.15 9.48 -0.98
CA LEU A 124 18.77 9.16 -0.57
C LEU A 124 18.37 9.74 0.80
N VAL A 125 19.36 9.97 1.66
CA VAL A 125 19.19 10.51 3.02
C VAL A 125 19.62 11.96 3.14
N SER A 126 19.90 12.62 2.02
CA SER A 126 20.36 14.01 2.00
C SER A 126 19.24 15.00 2.40
N ALA A 127 19.66 16.18 2.86
CA ALA A 127 18.73 17.25 3.20
C ALA A 127 17.90 17.71 2.00
N GLU A 128 18.48 17.68 0.80
CA GLU A 128 17.82 18.04 -0.46
C GLU A 128 16.64 17.11 -0.74
N VAL A 129 16.85 15.78 -0.62
CA VAL A 129 15.78 14.79 -0.83
C VAL A 129 14.69 14.94 0.23
N MET A 130 15.03 15.20 1.50
CA MET A 130 14.03 15.39 2.56
C MET A 130 13.28 16.71 2.40
N THR A 131 13.94 17.78 1.98
CA THR A 131 13.29 19.05 1.63
C THR A 131 12.29 18.87 0.49
N LEU A 132 12.71 18.15 -0.54
CA LEU A 132 11.86 17.84 -1.69
C LEU A 132 10.67 16.95 -1.31
N ALA A 133 10.86 15.96 -0.44
CA ALA A 133 9.79 15.14 0.10
C ALA A 133 8.75 15.97 0.86
N SER A 134 9.22 16.91 1.69
CA SER A 134 8.37 17.85 2.41
C SER A 134 7.59 18.77 1.44
N LEU A 135 8.23 19.27 0.39
CA LEU A 135 7.59 20.06 -0.65
C LEU A 135 6.52 19.28 -1.41
N PHE A 136 6.77 18.01 -1.74
CA PHE A 136 5.77 17.15 -2.38
C PHE A 136 4.59 16.85 -1.44
N LEU A 137 4.86 16.62 -0.15
CA LEU A 137 3.81 16.38 0.84
C LEU A 137 2.90 17.60 0.98
N ILE A 138 3.48 18.78 1.20
CA ILE A 138 2.75 20.03 1.35
C ILE A 138 2.10 20.45 0.02
N GLY A 139 2.80 20.28 -1.09
CA GLY A 139 2.31 20.62 -2.42
C GLY A 139 1.08 19.79 -2.83
N THR A 140 1.08 18.48 -2.55
CA THR A 140 -0.10 17.63 -2.82
C THR A 140 -1.27 17.97 -1.88
N TYR A 141 -1.00 18.33 -0.63
CA TYR A 141 -2.01 18.87 0.28
C TYR A 141 -2.62 20.16 -0.28
N ALA A 142 -1.79 21.14 -0.64
CA ALA A 142 -2.22 22.42 -1.19
C ALA A 142 -3.00 22.24 -2.50
N LEU A 143 -2.55 21.34 -3.38
CA LEU A 143 -3.23 21.03 -4.63
C LEU A 143 -4.66 20.52 -4.39
N ASN A 144 -4.84 19.63 -3.42
CA ASN A 144 -6.16 19.11 -3.06
C ASN A 144 -7.04 20.17 -2.37
N ALA A 145 -6.41 21.06 -1.57
CA ALA A 145 -7.12 22.13 -0.88
C ALA A 145 -7.63 23.20 -1.84
N PHE A 146 -6.74 23.68 -2.74
CA PHE A 146 -7.05 24.84 -3.57
C PHE A 146 -7.59 24.48 -4.96
N SER A 147 -7.29 23.30 -5.48
CA SER A 147 -7.69 22.91 -6.82
C SER A 147 -8.00 21.41 -6.95
N PRO A 148 -9.12 20.92 -6.36
CA PRO A 148 -9.52 19.49 -6.46
C PRO A 148 -9.67 19.00 -7.90
N LYS A 149 -10.07 19.92 -8.83
CA LYS A 149 -10.17 19.58 -10.26
C LYS A 149 -8.80 19.30 -10.89
N LEU A 150 -7.77 20.06 -10.53
CA LEU A 150 -6.40 19.84 -11.01
C LEU A 150 -5.80 18.58 -10.38
N ALA A 151 -6.06 18.36 -9.08
CA ALA A 151 -5.68 17.12 -8.40
C ALA A 151 -6.27 15.87 -9.09
N GLY A 152 -7.56 15.94 -9.50
CA GLY A 152 -8.21 14.87 -10.25
C GLY A 152 -7.60 14.64 -11.64
N LYS A 153 -7.25 15.71 -12.37
CA LYS A 153 -6.55 15.58 -13.67
C LYS A 153 -5.16 14.96 -13.52
N LEU A 154 -4.40 15.37 -12.48
CA LEU A 154 -3.11 14.79 -12.16
C LEU A 154 -3.24 13.27 -11.91
N GLN A 155 -4.24 12.87 -11.13
CA GLN A 155 -4.51 11.47 -10.82
C GLN A 155 -4.77 10.64 -12.09
N VAL A 156 -5.59 11.12 -13.00
CA VAL A 156 -5.91 10.44 -14.26
C VAL A 156 -4.67 10.35 -15.16
N SER A 157 -3.95 11.46 -15.34
CA SER A 157 -2.75 11.50 -16.17
C SER A 157 -1.66 10.57 -15.63
N ALA A 158 -1.41 10.61 -14.33
CA ALA A 158 -0.44 9.72 -13.69
C ALA A 158 -0.82 8.24 -13.86
N THR A 159 -2.12 7.91 -13.89
CA THR A 159 -2.58 6.53 -14.09
C THR A 159 -2.23 5.99 -15.49
N VAL A 160 -2.23 6.82 -16.50
CA VAL A 160 -1.81 6.41 -17.86
C VAL A 160 -0.27 6.34 -17.95
N ILE A 161 0.41 7.37 -17.47
CA ILE A 161 1.87 7.50 -17.60
C ILE A 161 2.62 6.37 -16.87
N LYS A 162 2.15 5.93 -15.71
CA LYS A 162 2.81 4.87 -14.92
C LYS A 162 2.88 3.50 -15.60
N LEU A 163 1.99 3.23 -16.56
CA LEU A 163 2.02 1.97 -17.31
C LEU A 163 3.18 1.93 -18.32
N ILE A 164 3.67 3.09 -18.77
CA ILE A 164 4.72 3.18 -19.78
C ILE A 164 6.00 2.46 -19.33
N PRO A 165 6.65 2.82 -18.19
CA PRO A 165 7.88 2.15 -17.76
C PRO A 165 7.66 0.66 -17.45
N ILE A 166 6.49 0.29 -16.93
CA ILE A 166 6.17 -1.10 -16.61
C ILE A 166 6.13 -1.94 -17.88
N ILE A 167 5.36 -1.53 -18.88
CA ILE A 167 5.19 -2.27 -20.13
C ILE A 167 6.50 -2.30 -20.92
N LEU A 168 7.20 -1.16 -21.03
CA LEU A 168 8.46 -1.09 -21.76
C LEU A 168 9.52 -1.98 -21.13
N MET A 169 9.71 -1.95 -19.81
CA MET A 169 10.66 -2.85 -19.17
C MET A 169 10.23 -4.31 -19.26
N ALA A 170 8.96 -4.62 -19.04
CA ALA A 170 8.47 -5.99 -19.17
C ALA A 170 8.77 -6.61 -20.52
N ILE A 171 8.68 -5.86 -21.60
CA ILE A 171 8.89 -6.35 -22.96
C ILE A 171 10.36 -6.18 -23.37
N VAL A 172 10.82 -4.93 -23.46
CA VAL A 172 12.14 -4.61 -24.06
C VAL A 172 13.28 -5.06 -23.14
N GLY A 173 13.14 -4.87 -21.82
CA GLY A 173 14.12 -5.33 -20.85
C GLY A 173 14.30 -6.85 -20.86
N THR A 174 13.19 -7.59 -20.92
CA THR A 174 13.24 -9.07 -21.02
C THR A 174 13.89 -9.53 -22.31
N ILE A 175 13.54 -8.93 -23.46
CA ILE A 175 14.14 -9.27 -24.76
C ILE A 175 15.63 -8.94 -24.77
N ALA A 176 16.01 -7.74 -24.35
CA ALA A 176 17.41 -7.31 -24.29
C ALA A 176 18.26 -8.21 -23.39
N GLY A 177 17.76 -8.51 -22.19
CA GLY A 177 18.44 -9.38 -21.22
C GLY A 177 18.57 -10.82 -21.65
N SER A 178 17.59 -11.33 -22.41
CA SER A 178 17.68 -12.65 -23.02
C SER A 178 18.72 -12.70 -24.13
N SER A 179 18.82 -11.62 -24.93
CA SER A 179 19.75 -11.54 -26.07
C SER A 179 21.19 -11.34 -25.64
N ASN A 180 21.45 -10.57 -24.58
CA ASN A 180 22.80 -10.25 -24.09
C ASN A 180 23.29 -11.19 -22.98
N GLY A 181 22.47 -12.16 -22.55
CA GLY A 181 22.83 -13.13 -21.53
C GLY A 181 22.69 -12.66 -20.07
N THR A 182 22.31 -11.40 -19.82
CA THR A 182 22.16 -10.85 -18.47
C THR A 182 21.04 -11.59 -17.70
N LEU A 183 19.91 -11.82 -18.37
CA LEU A 183 18.77 -12.50 -17.74
C LEU A 183 19.09 -13.93 -17.33
N PRO A 184 19.62 -14.83 -18.19
CA PRO A 184 20.06 -16.15 -17.77
C PRO A 184 21.10 -16.11 -16.64
N ALA A 185 22.04 -15.18 -16.67
CA ALA A 185 23.06 -15.03 -15.62
C ALA A 185 22.44 -14.70 -14.26
N ASN A 186 21.45 -13.83 -14.22
CA ASN A 186 20.73 -13.47 -12.98
C ASN A 186 19.89 -14.62 -12.42
N PHE A 187 19.52 -15.63 -13.21
CA PHE A 187 18.83 -16.84 -12.77
C PHE A 187 19.77 -18.00 -12.48
N ALA A 188 21.06 -17.88 -12.82
CA ALA A 188 22.03 -18.96 -12.60
C ALA A 188 22.17 -19.28 -11.09
N GLY A 189 22.06 -20.58 -10.73
CA GLY A 189 22.16 -21.02 -9.35
C GLY A 189 20.98 -20.67 -8.43
N ALA A 190 19.97 -19.93 -8.92
CA ALA A 190 18.83 -19.52 -8.08
C ALA A 190 18.01 -20.72 -7.55
N MET A 191 17.92 -21.81 -8.31
CA MET A 191 17.23 -23.04 -7.88
C MET A 191 18.01 -23.81 -6.81
N ASP A 192 19.32 -23.83 -6.89
CA ASP A 192 20.18 -24.53 -5.92
C ASP A 192 20.12 -23.85 -4.55
N ALA A 193 20.01 -22.52 -4.55
CA ALA A 193 19.87 -21.73 -3.33
C ALA A 193 18.53 -21.95 -2.59
N LEU A 194 17.51 -22.54 -3.23
CA LEU A 194 16.23 -22.86 -2.58
C LEU A 194 16.35 -23.97 -1.52
N SER A 195 17.36 -24.82 -1.61
CA SER A 195 17.63 -25.89 -0.63
C SER A 195 18.33 -25.37 0.63
N GLY A 196 18.75 -24.11 0.67
CA GLY A 196 19.42 -23.48 1.79
C GLY A 196 18.47 -23.20 2.98
N GLY A 197 18.97 -23.34 4.21
CA GLY A 197 18.19 -23.13 5.43
C GLY A 197 17.59 -21.70 5.59
N LYS A 198 18.06 -20.72 4.83
CA LYS A 198 17.56 -19.32 4.82
C LYS A 198 16.45 -19.05 3.79
N ALA A 199 16.21 -19.96 2.85
CA ALA A 199 15.28 -19.72 1.75
C ALA A 199 13.87 -19.31 2.22
N MET A 200 13.34 -19.96 3.25
CA MET A 200 12.03 -19.64 3.81
C MET A 200 12.00 -18.27 4.51
N SER A 201 13.04 -17.94 5.27
CA SER A 201 13.19 -16.62 5.91
C SER A 201 13.22 -15.48 4.87
N ASN A 202 14.02 -15.70 3.84
CA ASN A 202 14.17 -14.75 2.73
C ASN A 202 12.85 -14.58 1.96
N LEU A 203 12.10 -15.66 1.75
CA LEU A 203 10.78 -15.62 1.12
C LEU A 203 9.78 -14.79 1.95
N PHE A 204 9.72 -15.01 3.28
CA PHE A 204 8.82 -14.23 4.14
C PHE A 204 9.17 -12.73 4.12
N GLY A 205 10.44 -12.38 4.19
CA GLY A 205 10.89 -10.98 4.04
C GLY A 205 10.48 -10.38 2.71
N ALA A 206 10.68 -11.12 1.61
CA ALA A 206 10.30 -10.67 0.27
C ALA A 206 8.78 -10.52 0.10
N VAL A 207 7.97 -11.46 0.63
CA VAL A 207 6.50 -11.36 0.61
C VAL A 207 6.03 -10.10 1.33
N VAL A 208 6.57 -9.81 2.51
CA VAL A 208 6.21 -8.60 3.26
C VAL A 208 6.65 -7.34 2.52
N ALA A 209 7.84 -7.34 1.90
CA ALA A 209 8.31 -6.23 1.08
C ALA A 209 7.38 -5.91 -0.10
N THR A 210 6.75 -6.94 -0.73
CA THR A 210 5.85 -6.72 -1.86
C THR A 210 4.49 -6.15 -1.46
N VAL A 211 4.07 -6.27 -0.20
CA VAL A 211 2.70 -5.92 0.22
C VAL A 211 2.33 -4.46 -0.06
N PHE A 212 3.28 -3.54 0.10
CA PHE A 212 3.09 -2.13 -0.23
C PHE A 212 2.72 -1.90 -1.70
N ALA A 213 3.31 -2.68 -2.61
CA ALA A 213 3.06 -2.53 -4.05
C ALA A 213 1.66 -2.98 -4.46
N TYR A 214 1.06 -3.88 -3.70
CA TYR A 214 -0.28 -4.41 -3.97
C TYR A 214 -1.41 -3.65 -3.26
N GLU A 215 -1.10 -2.62 -2.48
CA GLU A 215 -2.12 -1.83 -1.79
C GLU A 215 -2.95 -0.96 -2.76
N GLY A 216 -4.12 -0.50 -2.28
CA GLY A 216 -5.04 0.34 -3.05
C GLY A 216 -6.26 -0.39 -3.61
N TRP A 217 -6.27 -1.72 -3.67
CA TRP A 217 -7.41 -2.49 -4.19
C TRP A 217 -8.71 -2.28 -3.40
N VAL A 218 -8.60 -1.99 -2.12
CA VAL A 218 -9.76 -1.69 -1.25
C VAL A 218 -10.53 -0.47 -1.76
N VAL A 219 -9.82 0.53 -2.29
CA VAL A 219 -10.42 1.72 -2.88
C VAL A 219 -11.31 1.36 -4.09
N ALA A 220 -10.93 0.34 -4.86
CA ALA A 220 -11.73 -0.13 -5.98
C ALA A 220 -13.09 -0.72 -5.56
N THR A 221 -13.25 -1.17 -4.30
CA THR A 221 -14.55 -1.63 -3.81
C THR A 221 -15.56 -0.50 -3.65
N SER A 222 -15.12 0.74 -3.50
CA SER A 222 -16.00 1.92 -3.35
C SER A 222 -16.73 2.30 -4.63
N ILE A 223 -16.28 1.85 -5.82
CA ILE A 223 -16.97 2.10 -7.10
C ILE A 223 -18.28 1.30 -7.24
N ASN A 224 -18.59 0.41 -6.30
CA ASN A 224 -19.77 -0.45 -6.33
C ASN A 224 -21.07 0.31 -6.61
N ALA A 225 -21.23 1.49 -6.01
CA ALA A 225 -22.43 2.31 -6.15
C ALA A 225 -22.64 2.88 -7.57
N GLU A 226 -21.55 3.07 -8.34
CA GLU A 226 -21.57 3.64 -9.69
C GLU A 226 -21.41 2.58 -10.80
N LEU A 227 -21.31 1.30 -10.43
CA LEU A 227 -21.04 0.21 -11.35
C LEU A 227 -22.34 -0.36 -11.93
N LYS A 228 -22.41 -0.52 -13.25
CA LYS A 228 -23.49 -1.28 -13.92
C LYS A 228 -23.37 -2.76 -13.53
N ASN A 229 -24.48 -3.38 -13.16
CA ASN A 229 -24.53 -4.78 -12.69
C ASN A 229 -23.46 -5.13 -11.64
N PRO A 230 -23.41 -4.42 -10.49
CA PRO A 230 -22.30 -4.51 -9.55
C PRO A 230 -22.08 -5.92 -9.02
N LYS A 231 -23.15 -6.70 -8.77
CA LYS A 231 -23.08 -8.09 -8.28
C LYS A 231 -22.29 -9.03 -9.19
N ARG A 232 -22.21 -8.73 -10.49
CA ARG A 232 -21.42 -9.47 -11.48
C ARG A 232 -20.10 -8.80 -11.79
N ASN A 233 -20.13 -7.50 -12.07
CA ASN A 233 -19.00 -6.79 -12.65
C ASN A 233 -17.90 -6.48 -11.60
N LEU A 234 -18.25 -6.24 -10.34
CA LEU A 234 -17.25 -5.95 -9.31
C LEU A 234 -16.35 -7.16 -8.99
N PRO A 235 -16.90 -8.37 -8.73
CA PRO A 235 -16.06 -9.55 -8.54
C PRO A 235 -15.13 -9.84 -9.72
N ILE A 236 -15.67 -9.77 -10.94
CA ILE A 236 -14.88 -10.01 -12.16
C ILE A 236 -13.77 -8.94 -12.28
N ALA A 237 -14.10 -7.67 -12.05
CA ALA A 237 -13.13 -6.59 -12.16
C ALA A 237 -12.00 -6.72 -11.13
N LEU A 238 -12.29 -7.10 -9.90
CA LEU A 238 -11.30 -7.30 -8.85
C LEU A 238 -10.37 -8.48 -9.17
N VAL A 239 -10.92 -9.62 -9.57
CA VAL A 239 -10.11 -10.80 -9.89
C VAL A 239 -9.27 -10.59 -11.15
N VAL A 240 -9.90 -10.14 -12.26
CA VAL A 240 -9.19 -9.92 -13.53
C VAL A 240 -8.18 -8.78 -13.38
N GLY A 241 -8.57 -7.67 -12.71
CA GLY A 241 -7.68 -6.56 -12.44
C GLY A 241 -6.46 -6.99 -11.60
N ALA A 242 -6.68 -7.78 -10.56
CA ALA A 242 -5.58 -8.31 -9.74
C ALA A 242 -4.65 -9.24 -10.54
N LEU A 243 -5.19 -10.13 -11.39
CA LEU A 243 -4.37 -10.98 -12.27
C LEU A 243 -3.51 -10.15 -13.22
N VAL A 244 -4.07 -9.09 -13.81
CA VAL A 244 -3.32 -8.16 -14.67
C VAL A 244 -2.20 -7.48 -13.89
N VAL A 245 -2.46 -7.05 -12.65
CA VAL A 245 -1.45 -6.42 -11.78
C VAL A 245 -0.33 -7.41 -11.46
N VAL A 246 -0.64 -8.64 -11.06
CA VAL A 246 0.36 -9.67 -10.75
C VAL A 246 1.24 -9.94 -11.97
N ALA A 247 0.63 -10.15 -13.15
CA ALA A 247 1.38 -10.36 -14.38
C ALA A 247 2.29 -9.15 -14.71
N ALA A 248 1.77 -7.93 -14.59
CA ALA A 248 2.53 -6.71 -14.85
C ALA A 248 3.74 -6.59 -13.90
N TYR A 249 3.56 -6.88 -12.62
CA TYR A 249 4.63 -6.77 -11.62
C TYR A 249 5.71 -7.83 -11.81
N VAL A 250 5.32 -9.08 -12.05
CA VAL A 250 6.28 -10.17 -12.32
C VAL A 250 7.06 -9.88 -13.61
N LEU A 251 6.37 -9.50 -14.68
CA LEU A 251 7.03 -9.19 -15.96
C LEU A 251 7.94 -7.95 -15.86
N TYR A 252 7.53 -6.93 -15.13
CA TYR A 252 8.38 -5.76 -14.87
C TYR A 252 9.63 -6.14 -14.07
N PHE A 253 9.48 -6.96 -13.02
CA PHE A 253 10.59 -7.44 -12.19
C PHE A 253 11.60 -8.25 -13.02
N VAL A 254 11.12 -9.16 -13.86
CA VAL A 254 11.94 -9.93 -14.80
C VAL A 254 12.60 -9.01 -15.84
N GLY A 255 11.87 -8.02 -16.36
CA GLY A 255 12.40 -7.04 -17.31
C GLY A 255 13.53 -6.19 -16.71
N CYS A 256 13.41 -5.77 -15.46
CA CYS A 256 14.50 -5.07 -14.75
C CYS A 256 15.74 -5.97 -14.63
N ALA A 257 15.57 -7.25 -14.32
CA ALA A 257 16.66 -8.22 -14.29
C ALA A 257 17.27 -8.51 -15.67
N GLY A 258 16.57 -8.20 -16.75
CA GLY A 258 17.14 -8.21 -18.11
C GLY A 258 18.00 -6.97 -18.41
N GLY A 259 17.73 -5.86 -17.73
CA GLY A 259 18.43 -4.58 -17.93
C GLY A 259 19.66 -4.36 -17.05
N ALA A 260 19.78 -5.09 -15.93
CA ALA A 260 20.89 -4.90 -14.98
C ALA A 260 21.19 -6.20 -14.22
N THR A 261 22.40 -6.30 -13.66
CA THR A 261 22.77 -7.40 -12.78
C THR A 261 22.00 -7.35 -11.46
N VAL A 262 21.86 -8.49 -10.79
CA VAL A 262 21.23 -8.55 -9.46
C VAL A 262 21.90 -7.60 -8.47
N THR A 263 23.23 -7.50 -8.48
CA THR A 263 24.00 -6.60 -7.61
C THR A 263 23.64 -5.15 -7.85
N GLU A 264 23.52 -4.72 -9.11
CA GLU A 264 23.10 -3.36 -9.46
C GLU A 264 21.65 -3.10 -9.05
N LEU A 265 20.76 -4.08 -9.21
CA LEU A 265 19.34 -3.96 -8.83
C LEU A 265 19.13 -3.88 -7.31
N GLN A 266 20.04 -4.46 -6.53
CA GLN A 266 20.02 -4.37 -5.05
C GLN A 266 20.56 -3.01 -4.55
N ASP A 267 21.27 -2.24 -5.37
CA ASP A 267 21.80 -0.94 -4.99
C ASP A 267 20.67 0.09 -4.83
N PRO A 268 20.54 0.73 -3.65
CA PRO A 268 19.50 1.73 -3.40
C PRO A 268 19.54 2.92 -4.35
N ASN A 269 20.72 3.29 -4.87
CA ASN A 269 20.91 4.45 -5.72
C ASN A 269 20.78 4.13 -7.21
N LEU A 270 21.10 2.89 -7.60
CA LEU A 270 21.15 2.48 -9.00
C LEU A 270 19.89 1.74 -9.45
N GLY A 271 19.53 0.67 -8.83
CA GLY A 271 18.29 -0.11 -9.01
C GLY A 271 17.64 -0.06 -10.39
N ALA A 272 16.32 0.18 -10.42
CA ALA A 272 15.56 0.27 -11.65
C ALA A 272 16.01 1.42 -12.61
N PRO A 273 16.41 2.62 -12.14
CA PRO A 273 16.95 3.65 -13.04
C PRO A 273 18.14 3.19 -13.87
N ASN A 274 19.04 2.39 -13.27
CA ASN A 274 20.19 1.85 -13.98
C ASN A 274 19.77 0.83 -15.06
N ALA A 275 18.86 -0.08 -14.72
CA ALA A 275 18.30 -1.01 -15.69
C ALA A 275 17.67 -0.30 -16.89
N PHE A 276 16.98 0.83 -16.66
CA PHE A 276 16.41 1.64 -17.74
C PHE A 276 17.50 2.26 -18.62
N GLN A 277 18.56 2.80 -18.03
CA GLN A 277 19.66 3.39 -18.80
C GLN A 277 20.39 2.34 -19.63
N ASN A 278 20.60 1.15 -19.10
CA ASN A 278 21.25 0.06 -19.82
C ASN A 278 20.43 -0.42 -21.04
N VAL A 279 19.09 -0.44 -20.90
CA VAL A 279 18.18 -0.91 -21.97
C VAL A 279 17.86 0.19 -23.00
N PHE A 280 17.60 1.43 -22.53
CA PHE A 280 17.07 2.51 -23.38
C PHE A 280 18.08 3.65 -23.62
N GLY A 281 19.31 3.51 -23.13
CA GLY A 281 20.31 4.57 -23.14
C GLY A 281 20.01 5.68 -22.13
N LYS A 282 20.93 6.62 -21.97
CA LYS A 282 20.85 7.68 -20.95
C LYS A 282 19.56 8.52 -21.05
N THR A 283 19.20 8.95 -22.25
CA THR A 283 17.99 9.78 -22.46
C THR A 283 16.71 9.01 -22.22
N GLY A 284 16.62 7.77 -22.73
CA GLY A 284 15.44 6.91 -22.50
C GLY A 284 15.25 6.56 -21.03
N GLY A 285 16.35 6.23 -20.33
CA GLY A 285 16.33 5.98 -18.89
C GLY A 285 15.85 7.19 -18.09
N LEU A 286 16.30 8.40 -18.47
CA LEU A 286 15.84 9.64 -17.84
C LEU A 286 14.32 9.86 -18.02
N ILE A 287 13.81 9.68 -19.23
CA ILE A 287 12.37 9.82 -19.52
C ILE A 287 11.56 8.82 -18.69
N LEU A 288 11.98 7.55 -18.63
CA LEU A 288 11.29 6.54 -17.84
C LEU A 288 11.32 6.86 -16.34
N ASN A 289 12.44 7.40 -15.84
CA ASN A 289 12.51 7.84 -14.45
C ASN A 289 11.55 9.01 -14.15
N VAL A 290 11.41 9.96 -15.06
CA VAL A 290 10.38 11.03 -14.96
C VAL A 290 8.97 10.43 -14.92
N CYS A 291 8.67 9.41 -15.72
CA CYS A 291 7.39 8.71 -15.66
C CYS A 291 7.12 8.08 -14.29
N ILE A 292 8.17 7.54 -13.63
CA ILE A 292 8.05 7.02 -12.25
C ILE A 292 7.74 8.15 -11.27
N VAL A 293 8.44 9.30 -11.36
CA VAL A 293 8.16 10.46 -10.49
C VAL A 293 6.70 10.89 -10.62
N ILE A 294 6.18 10.98 -11.84
CA ILE A 294 4.77 11.32 -12.10
C ILE A 294 3.83 10.25 -11.52
N SER A 295 4.17 8.97 -11.65
CA SER A 295 3.42 7.88 -11.03
C SER A 295 3.36 8.01 -9.50
N CYS A 296 4.51 8.27 -8.88
CA CYS A 296 4.60 8.46 -7.43
C CYS A 296 3.78 9.66 -6.96
N LEU A 297 3.83 10.79 -7.69
CA LEU A 297 3.01 11.98 -7.40
C LEU A 297 1.51 11.67 -7.49
N GLY A 298 1.08 10.89 -8.48
CA GLY A 298 -0.31 10.46 -8.60
C GLY A 298 -0.75 9.63 -7.39
N THR A 299 0.06 8.66 -6.97
CA THR A 299 -0.25 7.82 -5.80
C THR A 299 -0.22 8.63 -4.50
N LEU A 300 0.76 9.53 -4.34
CA LEU A 300 0.86 10.45 -3.21
C LEU A 300 -0.39 11.34 -3.11
N ASN A 301 -0.86 11.86 -4.25
CA ASN A 301 -2.09 12.66 -4.31
C ASN A 301 -3.32 11.86 -3.83
N GLY A 302 -3.46 10.61 -4.25
CA GLY A 302 -4.55 9.73 -3.79
C GLY A 302 -4.51 9.45 -2.29
N LEU A 303 -3.34 9.12 -1.74
CA LEU A 303 -3.14 8.89 -0.31
C LEU A 303 -3.35 10.17 0.52
N MET A 304 -2.95 11.33 0.00
CA MET A 304 -3.20 12.62 0.65
C MET A 304 -4.71 12.89 0.79
N VAL A 305 -5.50 12.61 -0.24
CA VAL A 305 -6.97 12.72 -0.16
C VAL A 305 -7.53 11.82 0.94
N ALA A 306 -7.06 10.58 1.05
CA ALA A 306 -7.50 9.66 2.09
C ALA A 306 -7.10 10.15 3.50
N SER A 307 -5.85 10.59 3.68
CA SER A 307 -5.32 11.10 4.94
C SER A 307 -6.08 12.35 5.42
N THR A 308 -6.40 13.29 4.51
CA THR A 308 -7.09 14.54 4.84
C THR A 308 -8.57 14.35 5.19
N ARG A 309 -9.20 13.27 4.73
CA ARG A 309 -10.62 12.98 4.99
C ARG A 309 -10.87 12.02 6.16
N GLY A 310 -9.84 11.46 6.74
CA GLY A 310 -9.95 10.43 7.77
C GLY A 310 -10.73 10.89 9.00
N MET A 311 -10.33 11.99 9.64
CA MET A 311 -11.03 12.52 10.82
C MET A 311 -12.45 13.00 10.51
N TYR A 312 -12.67 13.57 9.32
CA TYR A 312 -14.02 13.92 8.88
C TYR A 312 -14.92 12.68 8.80
N SER A 313 -14.43 11.58 8.24
CA SER A 313 -15.19 10.32 8.15
C SER A 313 -15.62 9.79 9.52
N ILE A 314 -14.78 9.91 10.53
CA ILE A 314 -15.07 9.55 11.93
C ILE A 314 -16.08 10.54 12.54
N ALA A 315 -15.84 11.83 12.37
CA ALA A 315 -16.66 12.90 12.93
C ALA A 315 -18.07 12.97 12.34
N ALA A 316 -18.23 12.66 11.05
CA ALA A 316 -19.54 12.54 10.39
C ALA A 316 -20.43 11.44 10.98
N ARG A 317 -19.85 10.49 11.71
CA ARG A 317 -20.54 9.46 12.49
C ARG A 317 -20.75 9.85 13.96
N ASN A 318 -20.54 11.12 14.33
CA ASN A 318 -20.51 11.62 15.71
C ASN A 318 -19.52 10.87 16.61
N GLN A 319 -18.39 10.43 16.06
CA GLN A 319 -17.35 9.68 16.76
C GLN A 319 -16.02 10.46 16.78
N GLY A 320 -15.07 10.03 17.62
CA GLY A 320 -13.73 10.62 17.72
C GLY A 320 -13.68 11.92 18.55
N PRO A 321 -12.55 12.62 18.58
CA PRO A 321 -12.39 13.87 19.32
C PRO A 321 -13.21 14.98 18.67
N THR A 322 -13.96 15.75 19.47
CA THR A 322 -14.68 16.95 19.03
C THR A 322 -15.37 16.83 17.65
N PRO A 323 -16.36 15.92 17.46
CA PRO A 323 -16.94 15.64 16.15
C PRO A 323 -17.46 16.90 15.44
N LYS A 324 -18.04 17.84 16.19
CA LYS A 324 -18.57 19.12 15.65
C LYS A 324 -17.48 19.94 14.93
N VAL A 325 -16.22 19.85 15.35
CA VAL A 325 -15.09 20.58 14.74
C VAL A 325 -14.59 19.85 13.49
N PHE A 326 -14.38 18.54 13.58
CA PHE A 326 -13.84 17.76 12.46
C PHE A 326 -14.87 17.45 11.35
N ALA A 327 -16.17 17.57 11.63
CA ALA A 327 -17.24 17.45 10.63
C ALA A 327 -17.51 18.75 9.85
N GLN A 328 -16.89 19.89 10.21
CA GLN A 328 -17.07 21.14 9.50
C GLN A 328 -16.49 21.07 8.09
N ILE A 329 -17.26 21.55 7.13
CA ILE A 329 -16.85 21.68 5.73
C ILE A 329 -16.78 23.17 5.43
N ASP A 330 -15.68 23.62 4.87
CA ASP A 330 -15.50 24.97 4.38
C ASP A 330 -16.33 25.19 3.11
N GLU A 331 -17.14 26.24 3.07
CA GLU A 331 -18.08 26.52 1.98
C GLU A 331 -17.36 26.87 0.66
N THR A 332 -16.17 27.47 0.75
CA THR A 332 -15.41 27.95 -0.42
C THR A 332 -14.66 26.80 -1.09
N THR A 333 -13.98 25.98 -0.30
CA THR A 333 -13.11 24.90 -0.80
C THR A 333 -13.83 23.55 -0.88
N ASN A 334 -14.99 23.41 -0.23
CA ASN A 334 -15.70 22.16 -0.01
C ASN A 334 -14.82 21.07 0.64
N MET A 335 -13.89 21.51 1.50
CA MET A 335 -12.98 20.65 2.26
C MET A 335 -13.32 20.69 3.76
N SER A 336 -13.09 19.57 4.41
CA SER A 336 -13.08 19.50 5.88
C SER A 336 -11.72 20.02 6.40
N THR A 337 -11.59 21.33 6.56
CA THR A 337 -10.31 22.01 6.85
C THR A 337 -9.63 21.45 8.09
N ASN A 338 -10.36 21.31 9.22
CA ASN A 338 -9.78 20.79 10.46
C ASN A 338 -9.29 19.34 10.32
N SER A 339 -10.05 18.48 9.62
CA SER A 339 -9.64 17.11 9.32
C SER A 339 -8.41 17.07 8.41
N SER A 340 -8.35 17.96 7.43
CA SER A 340 -7.25 18.00 6.48
C SER A 340 -5.93 18.47 7.12
N ILE A 341 -5.99 19.47 8.01
CA ILE A 341 -4.83 19.92 8.80
C ILE A 341 -4.32 18.79 9.70
N TRP A 342 -5.22 18.08 10.39
CA TRP A 342 -4.85 16.91 11.19
C TRP A 342 -4.17 15.84 10.34
N GLY A 343 -4.76 15.50 9.19
CA GLY A 343 -4.19 14.52 8.27
C GLY A 343 -2.79 14.90 7.80
N LEU A 344 -2.57 16.15 7.41
CA LEU A 344 -1.24 16.65 7.03
C LEU A 344 -0.24 16.56 8.19
N LEU A 345 -0.63 16.98 9.39
CA LEU A 345 0.22 16.92 10.59
C LEU A 345 0.68 15.47 10.85
N VAL A 346 -0.25 14.52 10.83
CA VAL A 346 0.07 13.11 11.09
C VAL A 346 0.94 12.54 9.96
N CYS A 347 0.73 12.93 8.71
CA CYS A 347 1.63 12.57 7.60
C CYS A 347 3.05 13.09 7.80
N CYS A 348 3.21 14.34 8.26
CA CYS A 348 4.52 14.91 8.58
C CYS A 348 5.22 14.12 9.71
N LEU A 349 4.49 13.77 10.77
CA LEU A 349 5.04 12.99 11.89
C LEU A 349 5.51 11.61 11.42
N TRP A 350 4.72 10.90 10.60
CA TRP A 350 5.12 9.61 10.05
C TRP A 350 6.28 9.71 9.06
N MET A 351 6.38 10.80 8.29
CA MET A 351 7.51 11.04 7.39
C MET A 351 8.81 11.26 8.18
N VAL A 352 8.78 12.05 9.27
CA VAL A 352 9.93 12.24 10.19
C VAL A 352 10.30 10.91 10.85
N TYR A 353 9.31 10.14 11.31
CA TYR A 353 9.54 8.82 11.87
C TYR A 353 10.21 7.88 10.84
N PHE A 354 9.68 7.82 9.62
CA PHE A 354 10.24 6.98 8.55
C PHE A 354 11.70 7.35 8.26
N TYR A 355 12.01 8.64 8.18
CA TYR A 355 13.40 9.09 8.02
C TYR A 355 14.30 8.60 9.15
N GLY A 356 13.93 8.86 10.39
CA GLY A 356 14.74 8.52 11.56
C GLY A 356 14.86 7.03 11.84
N ALA A 357 13.83 6.24 11.51
CA ALA A 357 13.80 4.81 11.79
C ALA A 357 14.35 3.97 10.63
N ASN A 358 14.03 4.33 9.38
CA ASN A 358 14.27 3.47 8.22
C ASN A 358 15.40 3.97 7.29
N LEU A 359 15.73 5.27 7.32
CA LEU A 359 16.71 5.85 6.38
C LEU A 359 17.99 6.31 7.07
N SER A 360 17.91 6.89 8.25
CA SER A 360 19.06 7.31 9.01
C SER A 360 19.49 6.25 10.03
N SER A 361 20.48 6.53 10.83
CA SER A 361 21.09 5.56 11.77
C SER A 361 20.28 5.29 13.04
N GLY A 362 18.96 5.10 12.93
CA GLY A 362 18.16 4.60 14.04
C GLY A 362 17.95 5.59 15.20
N TRP A 363 17.31 6.74 14.93
CA TRP A 363 17.07 7.79 15.93
C TRP A 363 16.25 7.33 17.13
N PHE A 364 15.39 6.33 16.93
CA PHE A 364 14.42 5.91 17.94
C PHE A 364 14.87 4.67 18.73
N GLY A 365 16.11 4.20 18.55
CA GLY A 365 16.68 3.06 19.28
C GLY A 365 15.85 1.79 19.10
N LEU A 366 15.34 1.23 20.20
CA LEU A 366 14.50 0.03 20.16
C LEU A 366 13.15 0.23 19.43
N PHE A 367 12.69 1.47 19.30
CA PHE A 367 11.44 1.80 18.60
C PHE A 367 11.65 2.02 17.09
N ASN A 368 12.76 1.58 16.52
CA ASN A 368 12.93 1.53 15.06
C ASN A 368 12.19 0.32 14.48
N PHE A 369 11.17 0.57 13.68
CA PHE A 369 10.45 -0.47 12.94
C PHE A 369 10.10 0.04 11.53
N ASP A 370 9.81 -0.87 10.62
CA ASP A 370 9.42 -0.49 9.26
C ASP A 370 7.99 0.04 9.21
N SER A 371 7.87 1.36 9.02
CA SER A 371 6.58 2.04 8.88
C SER A 371 5.99 1.98 7.46
N SER A 372 6.71 1.42 6.50
CA SER A 372 6.20 1.19 5.15
C SER A 372 5.47 -0.14 4.99
N GLU A 373 5.68 -1.10 5.90
CA GLU A 373 5.17 -2.46 5.78
C GLU A 373 4.24 -2.86 6.94
N LEU A 374 4.63 -2.62 8.19
CA LEU A 374 3.86 -3.07 9.36
C LEU A 374 2.44 -2.49 9.46
N PRO A 375 2.18 -1.20 9.14
CA PRO A 375 0.81 -0.69 9.10
C PRO A 375 -0.07 -1.42 8.08
N ILE A 376 0.49 -1.83 6.94
CA ILE A 376 -0.25 -2.56 5.90
C ILE A 376 -0.59 -3.97 6.40
N VAL A 377 0.38 -4.67 6.99
CA VAL A 377 0.11 -6.00 7.56
C VAL A 377 -0.94 -5.96 8.66
N THR A 378 -0.98 -4.89 9.45
CA THR A 378 -1.97 -4.70 10.52
C THR A 378 -3.39 -4.65 9.98
N ILE A 379 -3.62 -4.05 8.82
CA ILE A 379 -4.98 -4.02 8.25
C ILE A 379 -5.44 -5.43 7.85
N TYR A 380 -4.54 -6.31 7.38
CA TYR A 380 -4.88 -7.71 7.12
C TYR A 380 -5.27 -8.45 8.42
N ALA A 381 -4.60 -8.18 9.52
CA ALA A 381 -5.01 -8.70 10.83
C ALA A 381 -6.43 -8.21 11.22
N MET A 382 -6.75 -6.95 10.92
CA MET A 382 -8.07 -6.37 11.18
C MET A 382 -9.18 -6.89 10.24
N TYR A 383 -8.86 -7.53 9.13
CA TYR A 383 -9.85 -8.18 8.28
C TYR A 383 -10.36 -9.51 8.88
N ILE A 384 -9.55 -10.20 9.69
CA ILE A 384 -9.87 -11.51 10.24
C ILE A 384 -11.18 -11.50 11.04
N PRO A 385 -11.41 -10.61 12.02
CA PRO A 385 -12.70 -10.53 12.74
C PRO A 385 -13.88 -10.25 11.81
N MET A 386 -13.70 -9.45 10.76
CA MET A 386 -14.75 -9.16 9.80
C MET A 386 -15.19 -10.43 9.05
N PHE A 387 -14.23 -11.25 8.62
CA PHE A 387 -14.49 -12.50 7.92
C PHE A 387 -15.13 -13.56 8.84
N ILE A 388 -14.70 -13.63 10.10
CA ILE A 388 -15.32 -14.49 11.12
C ILE A 388 -16.79 -14.06 11.35
N MET A 389 -17.04 -12.78 11.56
CA MET A 389 -18.39 -12.27 11.80
C MET A 389 -19.29 -12.38 10.58
N TRP A 390 -18.72 -12.32 9.36
CA TRP A 390 -19.44 -12.63 8.14
C TRP A 390 -20.00 -14.06 8.15
N MET A 391 -19.20 -15.06 8.50
CA MET A 391 -19.64 -16.46 8.58
C MET A 391 -20.77 -16.67 9.60
N VAL A 392 -20.74 -15.90 10.69
CA VAL A 392 -21.77 -15.98 11.75
C VAL A 392 -23.08 -15.31 11.32
N LYS A 393 -23.00 -14.10 10.74
CA LYS A 393 -24.17 -13.26 10.45
C LYS A 393 -24.88 -13.62 9.15
N GLU A 394 -24.15 -13.92 8.07
CA GLU A 394 -24.73 -14.03 6.73
C GLU A 394 -25.26 -15.44 6.44
N LYS A 395 -26.38 -15.79 7.10
CA LYS A 395 -26.99 -17.13 7.02
C LYS A 395 -27.67 -17.43 5.69
N ASP A 396 -28.01 -16.40 4.90
CA ASP A 396 -28.64 -16.49 3.59
C ASP A 396 -27.65 -16.73 2.44
N MET A 397 -26.35 -16.71 2.73
CA MET A 397 -25.31 -16.97 1.74
C MET A 397 -25.07 -18.47 1.55
N GLY A 398 -24.84 -18.88 0.28
CA GLY A 398 -24.47 -20.27 -0.02
C GLY A 398 -23.14 -20.67 0.65
N PHE A 399 -22.97 -21.96 0.94
CA PHE A 399 -21.85 -22.53 1.70
C PHE A 399 -20.46 -22.01 1.26
N GLY A 400 -20.21 -21.94 -0.04
CA GLY A 400 -18.94 -21.47 -0.60
C GLY A 400 -18.62 -20.01 -0.23
N LYS A 401 -19.60 -19.11 -0.35
CA LYS A 401 -19.43 -17.67 -0.05
C LYS A 401 -19.51 -17.38 1.45
N ARG A 402 -20.16 -18.26 2.21
CA ARG A 402 -20.34 -18.07 3.66
C ARG A 402 -19.16 -18.64 4.46
N PHE A 403 -18.62 -19.80 4.08
CA PHE A 403 -17.59 -20.50 4.86
C PHE A 403 -16.30 -20.70 4.11
N VAL A 404 -16.32 -21.22 2.87
CA VAL A 404 -15.08 -21.58 2.15
C VAL A 404 -14.24 -20.36 1.85
N LEU A 405 -14.82 -19.35 1.22
CA LEU A 405 -14.10 -18.12 0.83
C LEU A 405 -13.58 -17.34 2.07
N PRO A 406 -14.37 -17.08 3.13
CA PRO A 406 -13.85 -16.40 4.32
C PRO A 406 -12.73 -17.18 5.03
N VAL A 407 -12.84 -18.52 5.12
CA VAL A 407 -11.78 -19.34 5.72
C VAL A 407 -10.48 -19.22 4.93
N ILE A 408 -10.53 -19.31 3.60
CA ILE A 408 -9.35 -19.12 2.75
C ILE A 408 -8.78 -17.70 2.92
N ALA A 409 -9.64 -16.69 3.01
CA ALA A 409 -9.22 -15.30 3.24
C ALA A 409 -8.59 -15.11 4.65
N ILE A 410 -9.11 -15.77 5.68
CA ILE A 410 -8.51 -15.77 7.02
C ILE A 410 -7.12 -16.42 6.99
N ILE A 411 -6.98 -17.57 6.32
CA ILE A 411 -5.68 -18.25 6.17
C ILE A 411 -4.69 -17.31 5.45
N ALA A 412 -5.11 -16.63 4.39
CA ALA A 412 -4.30 -15.65 3.66
C ALA A 412 -3.86 -14.48 4.58
N CYS A 413 -4.76 -13.93 5.38
CA CYS A 413 -4.44 -12.88 6.34
C CYS A 413 -3.49 -13.37 7.45
N LEU A 414 -3.72 -14.57 8.00
CA LEU A 414 -2.84 -15.17 9.00
C LEU A 414 -1.44 -15.44 8.44
N PHE A 415 -1.33 -15.91 7.20
CA PHE A 415 -0.05 -16.08 6.53
C PHE A 415 0.70 -14.76 6.42
N MET A 416 0.01 -13.66 6.03
CA MET A 416 0.63 -12.34 5.93
C MET A 416 1.12 -11.83 7.29
N VAL A 417 0.31 -12.00 8.35
CA VAL A 417 0.70 -11.63 9.72
C VAL A 417 1.89 -12.48 10.19
N PHE A 418 1.87 -13.78 9.92
CA PHE A 418 2.98 -14.68 10.26
C PHE A 418 4.28 -14.28 9.54
N ALA A 419 4.20 -14.02 8.23
CA ALA A 419 5.36 -13.58 7.44
C ALA A 419 5.96 -12.28 8.01
N ALA A 420 5.12 -11.31 8.42
CA ALA A 420 5.59 -10.07 9.01
C ALA A 420 6.20 -10.24 10.40
N VAL A 421 5.61 -11.07 11.25
CA VAL A 421 6.21 -11.40 12.57
C VAL A 421 7.55 -12.09 12.37
N TYR A 422 7.68 -12.94 11.35
CA TYR A 422 8.93 -13.58 11.03
C TYR A 422 9.96 -12.57 10.52
N ALA A 423 9.62 -11.76 9.53
CA ALA A 423 10.52 -10.80 8.89
C ALA A 423 10.94 -9.65 9.83
N HIS A 424 10.00 -9.09 10.61
CA HIS A 424 10.24 -7.93 11.48
C HIS A 424 10.36 -8.26 12.97
N GLY A 425 10.25 -9.53 13.34
CA GLY A 425 10.40 -9.99 14.72
C GLY A 425 11.49 -11.04 14.84
N ILE A 426 11.24 -12.25 14.32
CA ILE A 426 12.12 -13.42 14.53
C ILE A 426 13.49 -13.21 13.87
N THR A 427 13.54 -12.83 12.62
CA THR A 427 14.81 -12.63 11.89
C THR A 427 15.67 -11.52 12.51
N PRO A 428 15.17 -10.30 12.81
CA PRO A 428 15.94 -9.29 13.50
C PRO A 428 16.40 -9.72 14.89
N TYR A 429 15.58 -10.48 15.62
CA TYR A 429 15.95 -11.02 16.93
C TYR A 429 17.13 -12.00 16.85
N GLN A 430 17.07 -12.95 15.92
CA GLN A 430 18.13 -13.93 15.69
C GLN A 430 19.45 -13.25 15.28
N ASN A 431 19.38 -12.28 14.37
CA ASN A 431 20.54 -11.52 13.93
C ASN A 431 21.14 -10.69 15.06
N ALA A 432 20.32 -10.04 15.87
CA ALA A 432 20.78 -9.24 17.01
C ALA A 432 21.40 -10.11 18.12
N GLN A 433 20.86 -11.30 18.37
CA GLN A 433 21.43 -12.26 19.33
C GLN A 433 22.85 -12.70 18.93
N ALA A 434 23.11 -12.90 17.64
CA ALA A 434 24.46 -13.23 17.17
C ALA A 434 25.50 -12.15 17.53
N ASP A 435 25.05 -10.87 17.64
CA ASP A 435 25.86 -9.72 18.03
C ASP A 435 25.78 -9.39 19.54
N GLY A 436 25.14 -10.23 20.36
CA GLY A 436 24.90 -9.97 21.79
C GLY A 436 23.95 -8.79 22.06
N LYS A 437 23.08 -8.44 21.11
CA LYS A 437 22.12 -7.33 21.18
C LYS A 437 20.68 -7.85 21.22
N PHE A 438 19.74 -6.96 21.50
CA PHE A 438 18.31 -7.24 21.42
C PHE A 438 17.66 -6.37 20.33
N SER A 439 16.89 -7.00 19.44
CA SER A 439 16.06 -6.29 18.46
C SER A 439 14.80 -7.11 18.19
N PHE A 440 13.62 -6.51 18.37
CA PHE A 440 12.33 -7.13 18.07
C PHE A 440 11.35 -6.05 17.58
N PRO A 441 11.58 -5.47 16.39
CA PRO A 441 10.87 -4.29 15.88
C PRO A 441 9.35 -4.41 15.90
N VAL A 442 8.79 -5.58 15.56
CA VAL A 442 7.34 -5.78 15.53
C VAL A 442 6.68 -5.56 16.89
N ALA A 443 7.34 -5.93 18.01
CA ALA A 443 6.79 -5.69 19.34
C ALA A 443 6.72 -4.19 19.66
N PHE A 444 7.75 -3.43 19.31
CA PHE A 444 7.77 -1.98 19.50
C PHE A 444 6.75 -1.27 18.64
N TYR A 445 6.54 -1.73 17.40
CA TYR A 445 5.43 -1.28 16.58
C TYR A 445 4.09 -1.51 17.28
N LEU A 446 3.86 -2.72 17.84
CA LEU A 446 2.62 -3.04 18.54
C LEU A 446 2.40 -2.16 19.78
N VAL A 447 3.46 -1.71 20.47
CA VAL A 447 3.36 -0.73 21.58
C VAL A 447 2.85 0.61 21.04
N ILE A 448 3.43 1.14 19.98
CA ILE A 448 2.98 2.41 19.36
C ILE A 448 1.54 2.28 18.84
N TYR A 449 1.23 1.18 18.17
CA TYR A 449 -0.13 0.85 17.75
C TYR A 449 -1.10 0.87 18.93
N ALA A 450 -0.78 0.19 20.03
CA ALA A 450 -1.63 0.13 21.22
C ALA A 450 -1.85 1.51 21.86
N VAL A 451 -0.82 2.36 21.92
CA VAL A 451 -0.93 3.73 22.44
C VAL A 451 -1.89 4.56 21.58
N ILE A 452 -1.74 4.52 20.25
CA ILE A 452 -2.63 5.25 19.35
C ILE A 452 -4.07 4.72 19.44
N MET A 453 -4.25 3.40 19.51
CA MET A 453 -5.58 2.79 19.65
C MET A 453 -6.21 3.08 21.01
N ALA A 454 -5.44 3.16 22.09
CA ALA A 454 -5.91 3.56 23.43
C ALA A 454 -6.41 5.02 23.43
N ALA A 455 -5.72 5.92 22.74
CA ALA A 455 -6.21 7.28 22.54
C ALA A 455 -7.56 7.28 21.80
N GLY A 456 -7.70 6.46 20.75
CA GLY A 456 -8.98 6.26 20.07
C GLY A 456 -10.08 5.75 21.02
N ALA A 457 -9.77 4.78 21.87
CA ALA A 457 -10.71 4.23 22.85
C ALA A 457 -11.16 5.29 23.87
N PHE A 458 -10.27 6.14 24.32
CA PHE A 458 -10.58 7.26 25.21
C PHE A 458 -11.60 8.22 24.58
N PHE A 459 -11.38 8.63 23.35
CA PHE A 459 -12.29 9.54 22.63
C PHE A 459 -13.64 8.87 22.31
N TYR A 460 -13.63 7.59 21.97
CA TYR A 460 -14.88 6.84 21.75
C TYR A 460 -15.77 6.81 22.99
N LYS A 461 -15.20 6.45 24.16
CA LYS A 461 -15.93 6.43 25.43
C LYS A 461 -16.44 7.81 25.83
N LYS A 462 -15.59 8.85 25.70
CA LYS A 462 -15.97 10.23 26.04
C LYS A 462 -17.18 10.70 25.23
N ASN A 463 -17.22 10.39 23.93
CA ASN A 463 -18.35 10.78 23.09
C ASN A 463 -19.61 9.99 23.37
N LYS A 464 -19.51 8.68 23.65
CA LYS A 464 -20.65 7.86 23.99
C LYS A 464 -21.36 8.41 25.23
N ASN A 465 -20.60 8.75 26.26
CA ASN A 465 -21.11 9.33 27.49
C ASN A 465 -21.79 10.70 27.27
N ASN A 466 -21.30 11.51 26.32
CA ASN A 466 -21.90 12.81 25.99
C ASN A 466 -23.19 12.70 25.14
N ILE A 467 -23.46 11.57 24.51
CA ILE A 467 -24.69 11.31 23.74
C ILE A 467 -25.77 10.71 24.66
N GLU A 468 -25.37 9.97 25.70
CA GLU A 468 -26.25 9.33 26.67
C GLU A 468 -26.62 10.29 27.86
N ALA A 469 -25.87 11.41 28.02
CA ALA A 469 -26.13 12.48 28.98
C ALA A 469 -26.91 13.65 28.35
#